data_4cad57844f56c3bc354e8c4812dfb1ef
#
_entry.id   4cad57844f56c3bc354e8c4812dfb1ef
#
_cell.length_a   1.000
_cell.length_b   1.000
_cell.length_c   1.000
_cell.angle_alpha   90.00
_cell.angle_beta   90.00
_cell.angle_gamma   90.00
#
_symmetry.space_group_name_H-M   'P 1'
#
loop_
_entity.id
_entity.type
_entity.pdbx_description
1 polymer ?
#
loop_
_entity_poly.entity_id
_entity_poly.type
_entity_poly.pdbx_seq_one_letter_code
_entity_poly.pdbx_strand_id
1 'polypeptide(L)'
;MIFCFHIAFGRTVNDVSLNAIANLGYANIQFKKNAYVGDTIRSESEVIGIKENSNKTTGIVYVHSRTFNQNNEEILSWVRWVMLPKRNASAIIDEHVPENLPKESQISEIEREGIDFSHFNLESTGSSKLYEDFQVGEVINHSAGITIDETDHTMATKLYQNNAKLHFDAHMMKGSKFGKRLIYGGHIISLTRAISFEGLENAAQVIGINGGIHSNPSFADDTIYCRSEIVDKFEHKKIKNAGILRIRQVGIKNMASSELPSIKVNQDDKDVYHENVVLDIDYFVIISKRG
;
A
#
# COMPACT_ATOMS: atom_id res chain seq x y z
N MET A 1 1.64 -12.09 -3.76
CA MET A 1 0.83 -11.65 -2.58
C MET A 1 0.24 -10.26 -2.76
N ILE A 2 1.03 -9.26 -3.13
CA ILE A 2 0.53 -7.86 -3.35
C ILE A 2 -0.61 -7.82 -4.38
N PHE A 3 -0.54 -8.62 -5.44
CA PHE A 3 -1.61 -8.76 -6.43
C PHE A 3 -2.94 -9.25 -5.81
N CYS A 4 -2.85 -10.26 -4.91
CA CYS A 4 -4.02 -10.73 -4.17
C CYS A 4 -4.63 -9.63 -3.29
N PHE A 5 -3.78 -8.82 -2.64
CA PHE A 5 -4.23 -7.66 -1.88
C PHE A 5 -5.01 -6.66 -2.75
N HIS A 6 -4.50 -6.32 -3.94
CA HIS A 6 -5.19 -5.39 -4.84
C HIS A 6 -6.55 -5.90 -5.28
N ILE A 7 -6.67 -7.20 -5.61
CA ILE A 7 -7.96 -7.80 -5.99
C ILE A 7 -8.92 -7.80 -4.79
N ALA A 8 -8.47 -8.29 -3.63
CA ALA A 8 -9.27 -8.33 -2.40
C ALA A 8 -9.74 -6.92 -2.01
N PHE A 9 -8.83 -5.95 -2.01
CA PHE A 9 -9.13 -4.55 -1.72
C PHE A 9 -10.15 -3.98 -2.72
N GLY A 10 -9.96 -4.21 -4.02
CA GLY A 10 -10.86 -3.74 -5.07
C GLY A 10 -12.29 -4.28 -4.90
N ARG A 11 -12.43 -5.55 -4.53
CA ARG A 11 -13.75 -6.17 -4.25
C ARG A 11 -14.46 -5.53 -3.07
N THR A 12 -13.74 -5.11 -2.03
CA THR A 12 -14.33 -4.44 -0.87
C THR A 12 -14.73 -2.99 -1.14
N VAL A 13 -14.40 -2.42 -2.30
CA VAL A 13 -14.80 -1.05 -2.67
C VAL A 13 -16.33 -0.93 -2.77
N ASN A 14 -17.01 -1.93 -3.33
CA ASN A 14 -18.46 -1.91 -3.47
C ASN A 14 -19.19 -1.75 -2.12
N ASP A 15 -18.70 -2.45 -1.10
CA ASP A 15 -19.37 -2.50 0.20
C ASP A 15 -18.92 -1.36 1.12
N VAL A 16 -17.66 -0.96 1.02
CA VAL A 16 -17.03 -0.06 2.01
C VAL A 16 -16.84 1.35 1.46
N SER A 17 -16.40 1.51 0.22
CA SER A 17 -15.85 2.79 -0.25
C SER A 17 -16.32 3.24 -1.63
N LEU A 18 -17.40 2.67 -2.16
CA LEU A 18 -17.94 3.06 -3.47
C LEU A 18 -18.20 4.57 -3.61
N ASN A 19 -18.68 5.20 -2.54
CA ASN A 19 -18.96 6.62 -2.46
C ASN A 19 -17.95 7.38 -1.59
N ALA A 20 -16.76 6.80 -1.35
CA ALA A 20 -15.73 7.45 -0.56
C ALA A 20 -15.20 8.71 -1.25
N ILE A 21 -14.97 9.74 -0.45
CA ILE A 21 -14.26 10.95 -0.87
C ILE A 21 -12.77 10.66 -0.98
N ALA A 22 -12.23 9.88 -0.02
CA ALA A 22 -10.84 9.48 0.02
C ALA A 22 -10.64 8.20 0.85
N ASN A 23 -9.70 7.36 0.45
CA ASN A 23 -9.08 6.38 1.33
C ASN A 23 -7.92 7.07 2.06
N LEU A 24 -8.00 7.17 3.38
CA LEU A 24 -7.09 7.99 4.18
C LEU A 24 -5.84 7.23 4.61
N GLY A 25 -5.92 5.90 4.72
CA GLY A 25 -4.77 5.11 5.12
C GLY A 25 -5.09 3.64 5.37
N TYR A 26 -4.01 2.92 5.65
CA TYR A 26 -3.98 1.50 5.96
C TYR A 26 -3.18 1.25 7.23
N ALA A 27 -3.48 0.17 7.92
CA ALA A 27 -2.69 -0.34 9.02
C ALA A 27 -2.71 -1.89 9.03
N ASN A 28 -1.62 -2.46 9.49
CA ASN A 28 -1.49 -3.87 9.81
C ASN A 28 -1.99 -4.81 8.70
N ILE A 29 -1.45 -4.63 7.48
CA ILE A 29 -1.73 -5.53 6.37
C ILE A 29 -0.85 -6.76 6.54
N GLN A 30 -1.45 -7.91 6.80
CA GLN A 30 -0.77 -9.17 7.05
C GLN A 30 -1.09 -10.17 5.93
N PHE A 31 -0.06 -10.65 5.27
CA PHE A 31 -0.18 -11.75 4.30
C PHE A 31 0.02 -13.09 5.03
N LYS A 32 -1.06 -13.70 5.50
CA LYS A 32 -1.00 -14.87 6.41
C LYS A 32 -0.68 -16.18 5.71
N LYS A 33 -1.26 -16.43 4.54
CA LYS A 33 -1.01 -17.63 3.72
C LYS A 33 -0.82 -17.28 2.25
N ASN A 34 -0.20 -18.17 1.50
CA ASN A 34 -0.08 -18.00 0.04
C ASN A 34 -1.45 -18.18 -0.62
N ALA A 35 -1.73 -17.32 -1.60
CA ALA A 35 -2.76 -17.57 -2.59
C ALA A 35 -2.09 -18.12 -3.86
N TYR A 36 -2.67 -19.13 -4.44
CA TYR A 36 -2.16 -19.82 -5.62
C TYR A 36 -3.08 -19.61 -6.82
N VAL A 37 -2.55 -19.84 -8.03
CA VAL A 37 -3.35 -19.84 -9.23
C VAL A 37 -4.41 -20.94 -9.13
N GLY A 38 -5.66 -20.57 -9.36
CA GLY A 38 -6.81 -21.47 -9.21
C GLY A 38 -7.56 -21.29 -7.90
N ASP A 39 -7.02 -20.56 -6.93
CA ASP A 39 -7.75 -20.26 -5.70
C ASP A 39 -8.95 -19.35 -5.96
N THR A 40 -10.06 -19.67 -5.28
CA THR A 40 -11.20 -18.78 -5.17
C THR A 40 -11.09 -18.00 -3.85
N ILE A 41 -11.06 -16.69 -3.93
CA ILE A 41 -10.95 -15.83 -2.75
C ILE A 41 -12.27 -15.08 -2.47
N ARG A 42 -12.60 -14.92 -1.19
CA ARG A 42 -13.70 -14.10 -0.70
C ARG A 42 -13.21 -13.17 0.39
N SER A 43 -13.81 -11.98 0.50
CA SER A 43 -13.47 -11.01 1.54
C SER A 43 -14.69 -10.70 2.40
N GLU A 44 -14.43 -10.50 3.68
CA GLU A 44 -15.40 -10.06 4.69
C GLU A 44 -14.88 -8.75 5.28
N SER A 45 -15.79 -7.80 5.55
CA SER A 45 -15.43 -6.50 6.12
C SER A 45 -16.31 -6.20 7.32
N GLU A 46 -15.69 -5.75 8.40
CA GLU A 46 -16.32 -5.36 9.65
C GLU A 46 -16.01 -3.89 9.94
N VAL A 47 -17.04 -3.09 10.25
CA VAL A 47 -16.86 -1.72 10.73
C VAL A 47 -16.42 -1.77 12.19
N ILE A 48 -15.18 -1.33 12.45
CA ILE A 48 -14.57 -1.34 13.79
C ILE A 48 -14.52 0.04 14.43
N GLY A 49 -14.98 1.08 13.72
CA GLY A 49 -15.06 2.42 14.29
C GLY A 49 -15.65 3.44 13.32
N ILE A 50 -16.17 4.51 13.91
CA ILE A 50 -16.76 5.64 13.19
C ILE A 50 -16.37 6.93 13.92
N LYS A 51 -16.02 7.97 13.15
CA LYS A 51 -15.74 9.31 13.65
C LYS A 51 -16.40 10.36 12.78
N GLU A 52 -17.10 11.32 13.36
CA GLU A 52 -17.63 12.47 12.63
C GLU A 52 -16.54 13.52 12.40
N ASN A 53 -16.48 14.11 11.22
CA ASN A 53 -15.59 15.23 10.95
C ASN A 53 -16.19 16.56 11.46
N SER A 54 -15.33 17.54 11.72
CA SER A 54 -15.73 18.86 12.23
C SER A 54 -16.72 19.61 11.32
N ASN A 55 -16.74 19.31 10.02
CA ASN A 55 -17.68 19.88 9.05
C ASN A 55 -19.12 19.33 9.18
N LYS A 56 -19.34 18.31 10.02
CA LYS A 56 -20.64 17.65 10.28
C LYS A 56 -21.31 17.01 9.06
N THR A 57 -20.70 17.09 7.88
CA THR A 57 -21.23 16.53 6.62
C THR A 57 -20.52 15.27 6.15
N THR A 58 -19.36 14.98 6.73
CA THR A 58 -18.55 13.80 6.43
C THR A 58 -18.13 13.09 7.71
N GLY A 59 -17.74 11.83 7.58
CA GLY A 59 -17.17 11.05 8.66
C GLY A 59 -16.09 10.10 8.16
N ILE A 60 -15.36 9.52 9.11
CA ILE A 60 -14.35 8.49 8.87
C ILE A 60 -14.90 7.17 9.36
N VAL A 61 -14.84 6.15 8.53
CA VAL A 61 -15.21 4.77 8.88
C VAL A 61 -13.97 3.92 8.90
N TYR A 62 -13.71 3.26 10.01
CA TYR A 62 -12.61 2.30 10.21
C TYR A 62 -13.14 0.90 9.92
N VAL A 63 -12.44 0.16 9.08
CA VAL A 63 -12.89 -1.16 8.61
C VAL A 63 -11.75 -2.16 8.72
N HIS A 64 -12.01 -3.27 9.37
CA HIS A 64 -11.18 -4.47 9.35
C HIS A 64 -11.70 -5.41 8.26
N SER A 65 -10.86 -5.77 7.32
CA SER A 65 -11.19 -6.71 6.24
C SER A 65 -10.30 -7.94 6.31
N ARG A 66 -10.88 -9.10 6.07
CA ARG A 66 -10.20 -10.40 6.01
C ARG A 66 -10.54 -11.09 4.70
N THR A 67 -9.57 -11.76 4.12
CA THR A 67 -9.75 -12.53 2.89
C THR A 67 -9.42 -13.99 3.12
N PHE A 68 -10.27 -14.87 2.63
CA PHE A 68 -10.19 -16.31 2.78
C PHE A 68 -10.14 -16.98 1.42
N ASN A 69 -9.47 -18.13 1.34
CA ASN A 69 -9.54 -19.01 0.19
C ASN A 69 -10.76 -19.95 0.26
N GLN A 70 -10.91 -20.86 -0.71
CA GLN A 70 -12.00 -21.84 -0.79
C GLN A 70 -12.03 -22.85 0.39
N ASN A 71 -10.91 -23.01 1.11
CA ASN A 71 -10.79 -23.90 2.26
C ASN A 71 -11.07 -23.17 3.60
N ASN A 72 -11.58 -21.92 3.55
CA ASN A 72 -11.75 -21.04 4.72
C ASN A 72 -10.44 -20.69 5.45
N GLU A 73 -9.31 -20.79 4.78
CA GLU A 73 -8.05 -20.34 5.33
C GLU A 73 -7.90 -18.84 5.12
N GLU A 74 -7.60 -18.10 6.19
CA GLU A 74 -7.35 -16.67 6.12
C GLU A 74 -5.99 -16.41 5.45
N ILE A 75 -6.03 -15.78 4.28
CA ILE A 75 -4.83 -15.50 3.48
C ILE A 75 -4.34 -14.06 3.63
N LEU A 76 -5.24 -13.15 4.03
CA LEU A 76 -4.94 -11.72 4.12
C LEU A 76 -5.85 -11.05 5.14
N SER A 77 -5.30 -10.13 5.93
CA SER A 77 -6.02 -9.27 6.87
C SER A 77 -5.48 -7.84 6.79
N TRP A 78 -6.35 -6.83 6.88
CA TRP A 78 -5.94 -5.43 6.92
C TRP A 78 -6.97 -4.53 7.57
N VAL A 79 -6.50 -3.41 8.11
CA VAL A 79 -7.35 -2.32 8.55
C VAL A 79 -7.19 -1.14 7.59
N ARG A 80 -8.29 -0.47 7.25
CA ARG A 80 -8.27 0.81 6.53
C ARG A 80 -9.28 1.78 7.10
N TRP A 81 -9.11 3.06 6.80
CA TRP A 81 -10.11 4.07 7.12
C TRP A 81 -10.36 4.97 5.92
N VAL A 82 -11.64 5.24 5.73
CA VAL A 82 -12.16 5.94 4.56
C VAL A 82 -13.01 7.13 4.99
N MET A 83 -12.90 8.22 4.24
CA MET A 83 -13.77 9.38 4.41
C MET A 83 -15.01 9.22 3.54
N LEU A 84 -16.18 9.26 4.17
CA LEU A 84 -17.48 9.13 3.52
C LEU A 84 -18.35 10.36 3.77
N PRO A 85 -19.20 10.76 2.80
CA PRO A 85 -20.25 11.74 3.06
C PRO A 85 -21.33 11.11 3.96
N LYS A 86 -21.89 11.89 4.88
CA LYS A 86 -23.07 11.48 5.65
C LYS A 86 -24.27 11.43 4.72
N ARG A 87 -25.06 10.37 4.83
CA ARG A 87 -26.32 10.24 4.08
C ARG A 87 -27.38 11.22 4.60
N ASN A 88 -27.38 11.46 5.90
CA ASN A 88 -28.20 12.47 6.58
C ASN A 88 -27.28 13.34 7.46
N ALA A 89 -27.15 14.62 7.11
CA ALA A 89 -26.27 15.56 7.82
C ALA A 89 -26.71 15.79 9.29
N SER A 90 -28.01 15.66 9.61
CA SER A 90 -28.52 15.83 10.96
C SER A 90 -28.44 14.57 11.83
N ALA A 91 -28.02 13.41 11.28
CA ALA A 91 -27.87 12.20 12.07
C ALA A 91 -26.77 12.39 13.13
N ILE A 92 -27.09 12.03 14.36
CA ILE A 92 -26.10 11.96 15.45
C ILE A 92 -25.31 10.67 15.26
N ILE A 93 -23.97 10.79 15.29
CA ILE A 93 -23.06 9.65 15.19
C ILE A 93 -22.61 9.29 16.61
N ASP A 94 -22.84 8.04 17.00
CA ASP A 94 -22.21 7.45 18.18
C ASP A 94 -20.76 7.12 17.80
N GLU A 95 -19.86 8.04 18.19
CA GLU A 95 -18.45 7.97 17.80
C GLU A 95 -17.72 6.88 18.57
N HIS A 96 -17.05 6.01 17.84
CA HIS A 96 -16.11 5.05 18.37
C HIS A 96 -14.88 5.01 17.47
N VAL A 97 -13.73 5.42 17.99
CA VAL A 97 -12.45 5.37 17.28
C VAL A 97 -11.65 4.20 17.88
N PRO A 98 -11.15 3.27 17.07
CA PRO A 98 -10.34 2.18 17.59
C PRO A 98 -9.10 2.71 18.33
N GLU A 99 -9.03 2.43 19.63
CA GLU A 99 -7.94 2.94 20.49
C GLU A 99 -6.58 2.29 20.18
N ASN A 100 -6.60 1.06 19.70
CA ASN A 100 -5.42 0.20 19.56
C ASN A 100 -5.20 -0.27 18.11
N LEU A 101 -5.26 0.65 17.13
CA LEU A 101 -4.77 0.30 15.80
C LEU A 101 -3.26 0.06 15.90
N PRO A 102 -2.76 -1.13 15.58
CA PRO A 102 -1.33 -1.41 15.65
C PRO A 102 -0.59 -0.47 14.68
N LYS A 103 0.35 0.28 15.22
CA LYS A 103 1.22 1.16 14.43
C LYS A 103 2.25 0.36 13.64
N GLU A 104 2.49 -0.87 14.06
CA GLU A 104 3.51 -1.76 13.54
C GLU A 104 3.07 -3.21 13.70
N SER A 105 3.21 -4.00 12.64
CA SER A 105 3.00 -5.45 12.69
C SER A 105 4.14 -6.12 13.45
N GLN A 106 3.80 -7.04 14.33
CA GLN A 106 4.82 -7.83 15.01
C GLN A 106 5.45 -8.82 14.03
N ILE A 107 6.77 -8.97 14.06
CA ILE A 107 7.49 -9.90 13.19
C ILE A 107 6.93 -11.33 13.31
N SER A 108 6.59 -11.77 14.53
CA SER A 108 6.00 -13.09 14.78
C SER A 108 4.65 -13.32 14.10
N GLU A 109 3.92 -12.26 13.76
CA GLU A 109 2.62 -12.34 13.09
C GLU A 109 2.74 -12.40 11.56
N ILE A 110 3.82 -11.84 11.01
CA ILE A 110 4.07 -11.78 9.57
C ILE A 110 5.12 -12.78 9.10
N GLU A 111 5.85 -13.43 10.03
CA GLU A 111 6.84 -14.43 9.74
C GLU A 111 6.19 -15.69 9.16
N ARG A 112 6.49 -15.99 7.91
CA ARG A 112 5.79 -17.02 7.13
C ARG A 112 6.63 -18.26 6.95
N GLU A 113 5.95 -19.40 6.94
CA GLU A 113 6.50 -20.69 6.51
C GLU A 113 6.24 -20.91 5.00
N GLY A 114 6.95 -21.85 4.42
CA GLY A 114 6.70 -22.31 3.04
C GLY A 114 7.31 -21.43 1.95
N ILE A 115 8.23 -20.52 2.30
CA ILE A 115 9.10 -19.86 1.34
C ILE A 115 10.43 -20.60 1.34
N ASP A 116 10.85 -21.07 0.18
CA ASP A 116 12.08 -21.84 0.00
C ASP A 116 13.08 -21.05 -0.86
N PHE A 117 14.26 -20.81 -0.28
CA PHE A 117 15.37 -20.15 -0.98
C PHE A 117 16.44 -21.13 -1.45
N SER A 118 16.23 -22.46 -1.32
CA SER A 118 17.25 -23.47 -1.72
C SER A 118 17.58 -23.42 -3.22
N HIS A 119 16.63 -22.97 -4.03
CA HIS A 119 16.78 -22.81 -5.48
C HIS A 119 16.81 -21.33 -5.92
N PHE A 120 17.02 -20.41 -4.98
CA PHE A 120 17.10 -18.99 -5.30
C PHE A 120 18.37 -18.72 -6.12
N ASN A 121 18.20 -18.21 -7.33
CA ASN A 121 19.27 -17.99 -8.28
C ASN A 121 19.56 -16.50 -8.45
N LEU A 122 20.71 -16.05 -7.96
CA LEU A 122 21.17 -14.66 -8.06
C LEU A 122 21.40 -14.21 -9.52
N GLU A 123 21.79 -15.14 -10.40
CA GLU A 123 21.95 -14.81 -11.82
C GLU A 123 20.63 -14.37 -12.46
N SER A 124 19.52 -14.95 -12.03
CA SER A 124 18.18 -14.60 -12.52
C SER A 124 17.72 -13.21 -12.11
N THR A 125 18.24 -12.68 -11.01
CA THR A 125 17.89 -11.33 -10.53
C THR A 125 18.89 -10.28 -11.01
N GLY A 126 20.08 -10.69 -11.43
CA GLY A 126 21.17 -9.80 -11.88
C GLY A 126 21.86 -9.05 -10.75
N SER A 127 21.59 -9.39 -9.49
CA SER A 127 22.16 -8.73 -8.31
C SER A 127 22.79 -9.73 -7.36
N SER A 128 23.95 -9.38 -6.82
CA SER A 128 24.62 -10.12 -5.74
C SER A 128 24.28 -9.63 -4.35
N LYS A 129 23.48 -8.55 -4.23
CA LYS A 129 23.16 -7.90 -2.96
C LYS A 129 22.15 -8.74 -2.17
N LEU A 130 22.56 -9.21 -1.00
CA LEU A 130 21.78 -10.05 -0.10
C LEU A 130 21.48 -9.34 1.23
N TYR A 131 20.78 -10.01 2.13
CA TYR A 131 20.39 -9.46 3.43
C TYR A 131 21.52 -8.75 4.18
N GLU A 132 22.72 -9.35 4.18
CA GLU A 132 23.90 -8.84 4.91
C GLU A 132 24.40 -7.51 4.36
N ASP A 133 24.17 -7.24 3.07
CA ASP A 133 24.69 -6.06 2.38
C ASP A 133 23.87 -4.79 2.62
N PHE A 134 22.69 -4.92 3.20
CA PHE A 134 21.87 -3.77 3.57
C PHE A 134 22.21 -3.26 4.96
N GLN A 135 22.14 -1.95 5.15
CA GLN A 135 22.36 -1.30 6.42
C GLN A 135 21.11 -0.52 6.86
N VAL A 136 20.80 -0.55 8.17
CA VAL A 136 19.74 0.30 8.72
C VAL A 136 20.10 1.77 8.52
N GLY A 137 19.15 2.56 8.06
CA GLY A 137 19.35 3.95 7.65
C GLY A 137 19.85 4.13 6.21
N GLU A 138 20.14 3.05 5.48
CA GLU A 138 20.50 3.15 4.06
C GLU A 138 19.34 3.69 3.24
N VAL A 139 19.62 4.73 2.45
CA VAL A 139 18.67 5.34 1.52
C VAL A 139 19.04 4.99 0.09
N ILE A 140 18.10 4.42 -0.66
CA ILE A 140 18.24 4.05 -2.06
C ILE A 140 17.36 5.00 -2.88
N ASN A 141 17.98 5.87 -3.67
CA ASN A 141 17.30 6.68 -4.66
C ASN A 141 17.26 5.91 -5.97
N HIS A 142 16.08 5.37 -6.32
CA HIS A 142 15.92 4.63 -7.56
C HIS A 142 15.94 5.59 -8.74
N SER A 143 16.72 5.26 -9.78
CA SER A 143 16.99 6.17 -10.89
C SER A 143 15.86 6.23 -11.92
N ALA A 144 15.10 5.14 -12.05
CA ALA A 144 14.02 5.03 -13.03
C ALA A 144 12.80 5.86 -12.64
N GLY A 145 12.14 6.42 -13.65
CA GLY A 145 10.83 7.04 -13.56
C GLY A 145 9.85 6.37 -14.51
N ILE A 146 8.58 6.23 -14.10
CA ILE A 146 7.51 5.68 -14.94
C ILE A 146 6.40 6.71 -15.06
N THR A 147 6.14 7.20 -16.29
CA THR A 147 5.00 8.06 -16.57
C THR A 147 3.73 7.23 -16.64
N ILE A 148 2.69 7.68 -15.95
CA ILE A 148 1.41 6.99 -15.92
C ILE A 148 0.63 7.27 -17.19
N ASP A 149 0.35 6.26 -17.99
CA ASP A 149 -0.56 6.35 -19.11
C ASP A 149 -2.02 6.18 -18.65
N GLU A 150 -2.96 6.85 -19.33
CA GLU A 150 -4.40 6.72 -19.05
C GLU A 150 -4.87 5.27 -19.25
N THR A 151 -4.25 4.54 -20.18
CA THR A 151 -4.53 3.14 -20.46
C THR A 151 -4.08 2.23 -19.34
N ASP A 152 -2.87 2.44 -18.79
CA ASP A 152 -2.32 1.68 -17.67
C ASP A 152 -3.23 1.79 -16.45
N HIS A 153 -3.62 3.02 -16.10
CA HIS A 153 -4.56 3.27 -15.02
C HIS A 153 -5.90 2.58 -15.25
N THR A 154 -6.45 2.69 -16.43
CA THR A 154 -7.73 2.04 -16.78
C THR A 154 -7.63 0.53 -16.68
N MET A 155 -6.55 -0.07 -17.17
CA MET A 155 -6.32 -1.51 -17.08
C MET A 155 -6.15 -1.97 -15.63
N ALA A 156 -5.30 -1.30 -14.85
CA ALA A 156 -5.10 -1.61 -13.44
C ALA A 156 -6.41 -1.52 -12.64
N THR A 157 -7.21 -0.47 -12.86
CA THR A 157 -8.50 -0.28 -12.19
C THR A 157 -9.48 -1.42 -12.49
N LYS A 158 -9.55 -1.86 -13.76
CA LYS A 158 -10.40 -2.98 -14.18
C LYS A 158 -9.89 -4.32 -13.65
N LEU A 159 -8.58 -4.56 -13.74
CA LEU A 159 -7.96 -5.81 -13.31
C LEU A 159 -8.15 -6.04 -11.82
N TYR A 160 -7.95 -5.02 -11.02
CA TYR A 160 -8.14 -5.08 -9.56
C TYR A 160 -9.60 -4.90 -9.13
N GLN A 161 -10.51 -4.68 -10.08
CA GLN A 161 -11.94 -4.51 -9.84
C GLN A 161 -12.27 -3.36 -8.89
N ASN A 162 -11.42 -2.33 -8.84
CA ASN A 162 -11.71 -1.11 -8.11
C ASN A 162 -12.64 -0.24 -8.95
N ASN A 163 -13.89 -0.16 -8.56
CA ASN A 163 -14.93 0.59 -9.25
C ASN A 163 -15.36 1.87 -8.53
N ALA A 164 -14.52 2.42 -7.63
CA ALA A 164 -14.75 3.74 -7.06
C ALA A 164 -14.81 4.78 -8.19
N LYS A 165 -15.91 5.53 -8.25
CA LYS A 165 -16.25 6.43 -9.37
C LYS A 165 -15.14 7.41 -9.70
N LEU A 166 -14.43 7.91 -8.70
CA LEU A 166 -13.34 8.88 -8.88
C LEU A 166 -12.16 8.32 -9.72
N HIS A 167 -11.99 7.01 -9.77
CA HIS A 167 -10.96 6.35 -10.59
C HIS A 167 -11.50 5.89 -11.94
N PHE A 168 -12.79 5.70 -12.05
CA PHE A 168 -13.41 4.96 -13.14
C PHE A 168 -14.26 5.80 -14.09
N ASP A 169 -15.02 6.78 -13.56
CA ASP A 169 -15.99 7.56 -14.31
C ASP A 169 -15.41 8.92 -14.71
N ALA A 170 -14.84 8.97 -15.92
CA ALA A 170 -14.28 10.23 -16.46
C ALA A 170 -15.34 11.29 -16.70
N HIS A 171 -16.60 10.90 -17.05
CA HIS A 171 -17.68 11.85 -17.29
C HIS A 171 -18.07 12.59 -16.01
N MET A 172 -18.29 11.83 -14.92
CA MET A 172 -18.59 12.41 -13.62
C MET A 172 -17.45 13.32 -13.11
N MET A 173 -16.20 12.87 -13.30
CA MET A 173 -15.04 13.58 -12.79
C MET A 173 -14.73 14.91 -13.50
N LYS A 174 -15.30 15.18 -14.68
CA LYS A 174 -15.22 16.50 -15.31
C LYS A 174 -15.81 17.61 -14.44
N GLY A 175 -16.85 17.29 -13.66
CA GLY A 175 -17.48 18.22 -12.71
C GLY A 175 -16.80 18.31 -11.35
N SER A 176 -15.75 17.52 -11.08
CA SER A 176 -15.01 17.56 -9.82
C SER A 176 -14.00 18.70 -9.77
N LYS A 177 -13.49 19.01 -8.58
CA LYS A 177 -12.41 20.00 -8.40
C LYS A 177 -11.12 19.65 -9.20
N PHE A 178 -10.96 18.40 -9.61
CA PHE A 178 -9.78 17.95 -10.38
C PHE A 178 -10.00 17.97 -11.89
N GLY A 179 -11.25 17.98 -12.38
CA GLY A 179 -11.57 17.96 -13.81
C GLY A 179 -11.24 16.66 -14.54
N LYS A 180 -10.60 15.71 -13.89
CA LYS A 180 -10.15 14.42 -14.45
C LYS A 180 -10.11 13.33 -13.39
N ARG A 181 -10.01 12.05 -13.81
CA ARG A 181 -9.96 10.91 -12.88
C ARG A 181 -8.67 10.93 -12.06
N LEU A 182 -8.77 10.59 -10.78
CA LEU A 182 -7.61 10.31 -9.94
C LEU A 182 -7.06 8.92 -10.25
N ILE A 183 -5.74 8.79 -10.21
CA ILE A 183 -5.09 7.48 -10.28
C ILE A 183 -5.45 6.67 -9.03
N TYR A 184 -5.76 5.41 -9.24
CA TYR A 184 -5.98 4.45 -8.14
C TYR A 184 -4.70 4.29 -7.31
N GLY A 185 -4.81 4.47 -5.99
CA GLY A 185 -3.65 4.40 -5.09
C GLY A 185 -2.90 3.08 -5.14
N GLY A 186 -3.58 1.95 -5.36
CA GLY A 186 -2.94 0.66 -5.58
C GLY A 186 -2.05 0.61 -6.83
N HIS A 187 -2.38 1.38 -7.88
CA HIS A 187 -1.51 1.51 -9.04
C HIS A 187 -0.21 2.24 -8.67
N ILE A 188 -0.28 3.29 -7.86
CA ILE A 188 0.92 3.98 -7.34
C ILE A 188 1.79 3.04 -6.50
N ILE A 189 1.20 2.21 -5.62
CA ILE A 189 1.94 1.18 -4.87
C ILE A 189 2.65 0.22 -5.83
N SER A 190 1.97 -0.22 -6.89
CA SER A 190 2.54 -1.13 -7.88
C SER A 190 3.71 -0.50 -8.64
N LEU A 191 3.57 0.74 -9.08
CA LEU A 191 4.63 1.46 -9.81
C LEU A 191 5.85 1.70 -8.92
N THR A 192 5.66 2.19 -7.71
CA THR A 192 6.78 2.43 -6.79
C THR A 192 7.50 1.13 -6.45
N ARG A 193 6.75 0.03 -6.26
CA ARG A 193 7.38 -1.28 -6.02
C ARG A 193 8.11 -1.81 -7.26
N ALA A 194 7.60 -1.57 -8.47
CA ALA A 194 8.28 -1.94 -9.71
C ALA A 194 9.59 -1.15 -9.90
N ILE A 195 9.55 0.17 -9.69
CA ILE A 195 10.74 1.03 -9.77
C ILE A 195 11.80 0.61 -8.75
N SER A 196 11.39 0.22 -7.54
CA SER A 196 12.32 -0.21 -6.47
C SER A 196 12.95 -1.58 -6.71
N PHE A 197 12.60 -2.28 -7.80
CA PHE A 197 13.29 -3.53 -8.16
C PHE A 197 14.80 -3.31 -8.31
N GLU A 198 15.22 -2.23 -8.97
CA GLU A 198 16.63 -1.82 -9.04
C GLU A 198 17.13 -1.45 -7.62
N GLY A 199 18.05 -2.22 -7.09
CA GLY A 199 18.62 -2.08 -5.75
C GLY A 199 17.95 -2.95 -4.67
N LEU A 200 16.78 -3.57 -4.98
CA LEU A 200 16.06 -4.51 -4.13
C LEU A 200 15.71 -5.82 -4.87
N GLU A 201 16.52 -6.21 -5.85
CA GLU A 201 16.24 -7.31 -6.79
C GLU A 201 16.01 -8.64 -6.05
N ASN A 202 16.75 -8.86 -4.97
CA ASN A 202 16.69 -10.09 -4.18
C ASN A 202 15.66 -10.03 -3.03
N ALA A 203 14.89 -8.93 -2.91
CA ALA A 203 13.75 -8.83 -2.01
C ALA A 203 12.54 -9.59 -2.62
N ALA A 204 12.45 -10.87 -2.31
CA ALA A 204 11.60 -11.83 -3.01
C ALA A 204 10.09 -11.57 -2.83
N GLN A 205 9.65 -11.30 -1.62
CA GLN A 205 8.22 -11.17 -1.32
C GLN A 205 7.92 -10.19 -0.20
N VAL A 206 6.90 -9.34 -0.41
CA VAL A 206 6.28 -8.55 0.67
C VAL A 206 5.49 -9.49 1.57
N ILE A 207 5.75 -9.46 2.87
CA ILE A 207 5.15 -10.34 3.88
C ILE A 207 4.22 -9.60 4.84
N GLY A 208 4.30 -8.28 4.90
CA GLY A 208 3.43 -7.43 5.69
C GLY A 208 3.61 -5.97 5.35
N ILE A 209 2.59 -5.14 5.61
CA ILE A 209 2.65 -3.70 5.46
C ILE A 209 2.18 -3.07 6.78
N ASN A 210 3.05 -2.30 7.42
CA ASN A 210 2.73 -1.62 8.68
C ASN A 210 1.66 -0.57 8.48
N GLY A 211 1.84 0.25 7.47
CA GLY A 211 0.92 1.32 7.14
C GLY A 211 1.29 2.00 5.84
N GLY A 212 0.38 2.81 5.35
CA GLY A 212 0.58 3.58 4.13
C GLY A 212 -0.39 4.73 4.01
N ILE A 213 0.06 5.81 3.40
CA ILE A 213 -0.70 7.03 3.15
C ILE A 213 -0.53 7.43 1.69
N HIS A 214 -1.65 7.71 1.02
CA HIS A 214 -1.66 8.43 -0.24
C HIS A 214 -1.78 9.92 0.08
N SER A 215 -0.66 10.65 0.02
CA SER A 215 -0.56 12.01 0.56
C SER A 215 -1.10 13.07 -0.40
N ASN A 216 -0.78 12.96 -1.68
CA ASN A 216 -1.23 13.88 -2.72
C ASN A 216 -1.85 13.14 -3.92
N PRO A 217 -2.78 13.76 -4.65
CA PRO A 217 -3.39 13.15 -5.81
C PRO A 217 -2.39 12.98 -6.96
N SER A 218 -2.55 11.89 -7.71
CA SER A 218 -1.83 11.62 -8.96
C SER A 218 -2.79 11.50 -10.12
N PHE A 219 -2.31 11.82 -11.31
CA PHE A 219 -3.09 11.83 -12.54
C PHE A 219 -2.31 11.15 -13.66
N ALA A 220 -2.98 10.82 -14.77
CA ALA A 220 -2.29 10.47 -16.00
C ALA A 220 -1.35 11.64 -16.41
N ASP A 221 -0.24 11.30 -17.03
CA ASP A 221 0.90 12.16 -17.37
C ASP A 221 1.84 12.53 -16.20
N ASP A 222 1.48 12.19 -14.94
CA ASP A 222 2.47 12.27 -13.85
C ASP A 222 3.52 11.17 -14.02
N THR A 223 4.78 11.52 -13.85
CA THR A 223 5.90 10.55 -13.80
C THR A 223 6.21 10.21 -12.35
N ILE A 224 6.16 8.94 -12.02
CA ILE A 224 6.43 8.43 -10.67
C ILE A 224 7.89 8.01 -10.54
N TYR A 225 8.53 8.46 -9.50
CA TYR A 225 9.86 8.08 -9.02
C TYR A 225 9.73 7.44 -7.63
N CYS A 226 10.81 6.82 -7.16
CA CYS A 226 10.79 6.10 -5.90
C CYS A 226 12.08 6.31 -5.09
N ARG A 227 11.93 6.42 -3.77
CA ARG A 227 13.01 6.35 -2.77
C ARG A 227 12.66 5.28 -1.77
N SER A 228 13.62 4.44 -1.42
CA SER A 228 13.50 3.44 -0.36
C SER A 228 14.50 3.72 0.75
N GLU A 229 14.10 3.45 2.00
CA GLU A 229 14.93 3.52 3.20
C GLU A 229 14.84 2.18 3.93
N ILE A 230 15.97 1.61 4.30
CA ILE A 230 16.02 0.42 5.16
C ILE A 230 15.82 0.88 6.60
N VAL A 231 14.61 0.68 7.12
CA VAL A 231 14.22 1.14 8.47
C VAL A 231 14.75 0.20 9.54
N ASP A 232 14.69 -1.12 9.28
CA ASP A 232 15.13 -2.14 10.22
C ASP A 232 15.44 -3.47 9.52
N LYS A 233 16.10 -4.39 10.23
CA LYS A 233 16.51 -5.72 9.75
C LYS A 233 16.25 -6.78 10.81
N PHE A 234 15.69 -7.91 10.41
CA PHE A 234 15.40 -9.02 11.31
C PHE A 234 15.86 -10.35 10.72
N GLU A 235 16.33 -11.24 11.58
CA GLU A 235 16.59 -12.64 11.22
C GLU A 235 15.25 -13.39 11.10
N HIS A 236 15.07 -14.18 10.04
CA HIS A 236 13.91 -15.05 9.93
C HIS A 236 14.08 -16.27 10.83
N LYS A 237 13.21 -16.48 11.84
CA LYS A 237 13.39 -17.51 12.86
C LYS A 237 13.23 -18.94 12.34
N LYS A 238 12.45 -19.12 11.27
CA LYS A 238 12.09 -20.46 10.74
C LYS A 238 12.85 -20.84 9.48
N ILE A 239 13.40 -19.88 8.73
CA ILE A 239 14.10 -20.09 7.47
C ILE A 239 15.54 -19.58 7.63
N LYS A 240 16.51 -20.49 7.71
CA LYS A 240 17.91 -20.16 8.03
C LYS A 240 18.59 -19.26 7.01
N ASN A 241 18.26 -19.44 5.71
CA ASN A 241 18.83 -18.69 4.60
C ASN A 241 17.97 -17.51 4.16
N ALA A 242 17.17 -16.95 5.09
CA ALA A 242 16.34 -15.78 4.87
C ALA A 242 16.50 -14.74 5.97
N GLY A 243 16.41 -13.49 5.59
CA GLY A 243 16.26 -12.34 6.47
C GLY A 243 14.99 -11.57 6.12
N ILE A 244 14.64 -10.60 6.95
CA ILE A 244 13.52 -9.71 6.75
C ILE A 244 14.06 -8.28 6.78
N LEU A 245 13.73 -7.49 5.76
CA LEU A 245 13.97 -6.05 5.74
C LEU A 245 12.66 -5.30 5.98
N ARG A 246 12.69 -4.32 6.86
CA ARG A 246 11.65 -3.29 6.96
C ARG A 246 12.05 -2.13 6.08
N ILE A 247 11.18 -1.77 5.16
CA ILE A 247 11.45 -0.77 4.14
C ILE A 247 10.38 0.30 4.22
N ARG A 248 10.78 1.57 4.34
CA ARG A 248 9.94 2.72 4.04
C ARG A 248 10.13 3.09 2.58
N GLN A 249 9.05 3.14 1.82
CA GLN A 249 9.07 3.48 0.41
C GLN A 249 8.25 4.73 0.14
N VAL A 250 8.84 5.69 -0.54
CA VAL A 250 8.21 6.98 -0.87
C VAL A 250 8.05 7.08 -2.37
N GLY A 251 6.80 7.21 -2.82
CA GLY A 251 6.46 7.51 -4.21
C GLY A 251 6.45 9.03 -4.42
N ILE A 252 7.15 9.47 -5.44
CA ILE A 252 7.37 10.89 -5.75
C ILE A 252 6.91 11.14 -7.18
N LYS A 253 6.11 12.17 -7.42
CA LYS A 253 5.69 12.54 -8.77
C LYS A 253 6.48 13.73 -9.30
N ASN A 254 6.82 13.68 -10.59
CA ASN A 254 7.37 14.81 -11.37
C ASN A 254 8.64 15.45 -10.76
N MET A 255 9.41 14.68 -10.01
CA MET A 255 10.67 15.08 -9.40
C MET A 255 11.52 13.83 -9.16
N ALA A 256 12.80 13.86 -9.56
CA ALA A 256 13.71 12.75 -9.31
C ALA A 256 13.86 12.51 -7.80
N SER A 257 13.99 11.24 -7.42
CA SER A 257 14.02 10.86 -5.99
C SER A 257 15.17 11.48 -5.20
N SER A 258 16.31 11.72 -5.86
CA SER A 258 17.50 12.39 -5.30
C SER A 258 17.31 13.90 -5.09
N GLU A 259 16.37 14.51 -5.80
CA GLU A 259 16.09 15.95 -5.72
C GLU A 259 15.07 16.31 -4.63
N LEU A 260 14.36 15.31 -4.06
CA LEU A 260 13.38 15.56 -3.01
C LEU A 260 14.09 16.03 -1.72
N PRO A 261 13.89 17.30 -1.31
CA PRO A 261 14.62 17.85 -0.17
C PRO A 261 14.18 17.25 1.17
N SER A 262 12.89 17.00 1.31
CA SER A 262 12.29 16.41 2.50
C SER A 262 10.95 15.76 2.14
N ILE A 263 10.61 14.66 2.81
CA ILE A 263 9.31 13.98 2.65
C ILE A 263 8.17 14.84 3.20
N LYS A 264 8.44 15.57 4.28
CA LYS A 264 7.51 16.53 4.88
C LYS A 264 8.15 17.90 4.96
N VAL A 265 7.32 18.91 4.86
CA VAL A 265 7.69 20.31 4.97
C VAL A 265 6.84 20.99 6.03
N ASN A 266 7.39 21.96 6.74
CA ASN A 266 6.61 22.79 7.66
C ASN A 266 5.80 23.80 6.86
N GLN A 267 4.49 23.81 7.06
CA GLN A 267 3.58 24.79 6.49
C GLN A 267 2.60 25.22 7.58
N ASP A 268 2.61 26.49 7.93
CA ASP A 268 1.77 27.09 8.99
C ASP A 268 1.84 26.30 10.31
N ASP A 269 3.07 26.03 10.78
CA ASP A 269 3.39 25.26 12.00
C ASP A 269 2.90 23.80 12.00
N LYS A 270 2.62 23.25 10.81
CA LYS A 270 2.22 21.84 10.64
C LYS A 270 3.16 21.12 9.70
N ASP A 271 3.52 19.91 10.05
CA ASP A 271 4.23 19.00 9.14
C ASP A 271 3.25 18.41 8.11
N VAL A 272 3.34 18.89 6.88
CA VAL A 272 2.58 18.37 5.74
C VAL A 272 3.52 17.63 4.78
N TYR A 273 2.98 16.69 4.01
CA TYR A 273 3.77 16.05 2.96
C TYR A 273 4.14 17.06 1.87
N HIS A 274 5.38 16.95 1.38
CA HIS A 274 5.81 17.70 0.20
C HIS A 274 4.86 17.44 -0.98
N GLU A 275 4.56 18.45 -1.77
CA GLU A 275 3.54 18.38 -2.85
C GLU A 275 3.82 17.28 -3.89
N ASN A 276 5.08 16.94 -4.11
CA ASN A 276 5.49 15.86 -5.01
C ASN A 276 5.40 14.46 -4.37
N VAL A 277 5.27 14.33 -3.05
CA VAL A 277 5.10 13.03 -2.39
C VAL A 277 3.66 12.55 -2.55
N VAL A 278 3.48 11.40 -3.17
CA VAL A 278 2.16 10.82 -3.47
C VAL A 278 1.87 9.54 -2.69
N LEU A 279 2.92 8.87 -2.20
CA LEU A 279 2.85 7.65 -1.40
C LEU A 279 3.94 7.67 -0.33
N ASP A 280 3.59 7.29 0.88
CA ASP A 280 4.53 6.93 1.95
C ASP A 280 4.03 5.62 2.56
N ILE A 281 4.79 4.53 2.37
CA ILE A 281 4.40 3.19 2.78
C ILE A 281 5.55 2.49 3.50
N ASP A 282 5.25 1.83 4.60
CA ASP A 282 6.18 1.06 5.43
C ASP A 282 5.79 -0.42 5.38
N TYR A 283 6.71 -1.28 4.94
CA TYR A 283 6.43 -2.69 4.72
C TYR A 283 7.62 -3.60 4.99
N PHE A 284 7.35 -4.90 5.12
CA PHE A 284 8.35 -5.94 5.30
C PHE A 284 8.50 -6.80 4.05
N VAL A 285 9.74 -7.10 3.70
CA VAL A 285 10.07 -8.07 2.64
C VAL A 285 10.96 -9.17 3.19
N ILE A 286 10.76 -10.38 2.70
CA ILE A 286 11.70 -11.46 2.91
C ILE A 286 12.76 -11.42 1.81
N ILE A 287 14.01 -11.62 2.20
CA ILE A 287 15.18 -11.57 1.31
C ILE A 287 16.09 -12.75 1.56
N SER A 288 16.77 -13.23 0.53
CA SER A 288 17.77 -14.28 0.66
C SER A 288 18.97 -13.80 1.47
N LYS A 289 19.54 -14.71 2.24
CA LYS A 289 20.70 -14.55 3.11
C LYS A 289 21.85 -15.44 2.63
N ARG A 290 23.08 -15.01 2.86
CA ARG A 290 24.25 -15.89 2.62
C ARG A 290 24.15 -17.13 3.49
N GLY A 291 24.43 -18.29 2.89
CA GLY A 291 24.45 -19.59 3.55
C GLY A 291 25.67 -19.79 4.42
#